data_041fc8c48e53148e6e958c4431fa1a40
#
_entry.id   041fc8c48e53148e6e958c4431fa1a40
#
_cell.length_a   1.000
_cell.length_b   1.000
_cell.length_c   1.000
_cell.angle_alpha   90.00
_cell.angle_beta   90.00
_cell.angle_gamma   90.00
#
_symmetry.space_group_name_H-M   'P 1'
#
loop_
_entity.id
_entity.type
_entity.pdbx_description
1 polymer ?
#
loop_
_entity_poly.entity_id
_entity_poly.type
_entity_poly.pdbx_seq_one_letter_code
_entity_poly.pdbx_strand_id
1 'polypeptide(L)'
;MTQFVRVGARKRVDESQEPIVAEIPAVGPEYSPHSGAISGLPDIPELGAPAPEESMAPSPSNARSAERHQIADTELGVSSVALGTSVFGWTLGIEMATEVLGRYRELGGNFIDTADSYASGRSEHLIGSWMREERCRDEMVLSTKIGRNPDFQGLGAAGIERAVNASLRRLRTDRIDVLTFHVDDRDVELEESLSAVDALMRAGKVRYLAASNFSADRLLEARVLAANGLPRFSLLQTHYSLLHRAEYESELALVARAQGLAVMPYFALANGFLAGGYRSRASIVPSTRGLRIGAHLNRRGARVLSVMDRIAGDFNVQLATIAIAWLRAKSSVCAPVVGVSSAAQLDAVMAASDFRLSRSDMIELDRATAAN
;
A
#
# COMPACT_ATOMS: atom_id res chain seq x y z
N MET A 1 -47.29 -52.06 -9.18
CA MET A 1 -46.83 -51.23 -10.34
C MET A 1 -46.38 -49.88 -9.77
N THR A 2 -45.11 -49.75 -9.52
CA THR A 2 -44.51 -48.53 -8.93
C THR A 2 -43.37 -48.09 -9.86
N GLN A 3 -43.58 -46.96 -10.52
CA GLN A 3 -42.62 -46.39 -11.43
C GLN A 3 -41.51 -45.67 -10.64
N PHE A 4 -40.25 -46.09 -10.85
CA PHE A 4 -39.04 -45.36 -10.42
C PHE A 4 -38.71 -44.25 -11.43
N VAL A 5 -38.69 -43.01 -10.93
CA VAL A 5 -38.17 -41.84 -11.69
C VAL A 5 -36.66 -41.83 -11.50
N ARG A 6 -35.90 -41.91 -12.59
CA ARG A 6 -34.44 -41.69 -12.62
C ARG A 6 -34.14 -40.20 -12.48
N VAL A 7 -33.43 -39.82 -11.41
CA VAL A 7 -32.84 -38.50 -11.24
C VAL A 7 -31.51 -38.45 -12.00
N GLY A 8 -31.38 -37.42 -12.81
CA GLY A 8 -30.25 -37.22 -13.75
C GLY A 8 -28.91 -36.96 -13.06
N ALA A 9 -27.86 -37.30 -13.77
CA ALA A 9 -26.46 -37.23 -13.40
C ALA A 9 -26.01 -35.79 -13.08
N ARG A 10 -25.40 -35.61 -11.92
CA ARG A 10 -24.65 -34.40 -11.56
C ARG A 10 -23.41 -34.31 -12.45
N LYS A 11 -23.27 -33.20 -13.18
CA LYS A 11 -22.00 -32.81 -13.84
C LYS A 11 -20.96 -32.57 -12.73
N ARG A 12 -19.81 -33.25 -12.85
CA ARG A 12 -18.62 -32.96 -12.06
C ARG A 12 -18.14 -31.57 -12.43
N VAL A 13 -17.94 -30.72 -11.45
CA VAL A 13 -17.21 -29.46 -11.57
C VAL A 13 -15.75 -29.82 -11.67
N ASP A 14 -15.08 -29.29 -12.66
CA ASP A 14 -13.63 -29.45 -12.91
C ASP A 14 -12.86 -28.66 -11.83
N GLU A 15 -12.17 -29.36 -10.92
CA GLU A 15 -11.40 -28.80 -9.79
C GLU A 15 -9.99 -28.31 -10.20
N SER A 16 -9.72 -28.04 -11.47
CA SER A 16 -8.39 -27.68 -11.95
C SER A 16 -8.15 -26.18 -12.19
N GLN A 17 -8.82 -25.27 -11.47
CA GLN A 17 -8.43 -23.86 -11.45
C GLN A 17 -7.92 -23.47 -10.05
N GLU A 18 -6.63 -23.67 -9.85
CA GLU A 18 -5.90 -23.04 -8.75
C GLU A 18 -6.02 -21.50 -8.85
N PRO A 19 -6.25 -20.79 -7.73
CA PRO A 19 -6.24 -19.33 -7.75
C PRO A 19 -4.84 -18.86 -8.17
N ILE A 20 -4.76 -18.05 -9.21
CA ILE A 20 -3.53 -17.39 -9.65
C ILE A 20 -3.09 -16.43 -8.54
N VAL A 21 -2.33 -16.94 -7.60
CA VAL A 21 -1.54 -16.12 -6.67
C VAL A 21 -0.48 -15.44 -7.52
N ALA A 22 -0.60 -14.12 -7.69
CA ALA A 22 0.38 -13.33 -8.42
C ALA A 22 1.74 -13.41 -7.71
N GLU A 23 2.59 -14.34 -8.17
CA GLU A 23 3.99 -14.41 -7.74
C GLU A 23 4.67 -13.06 -8.04
N ILE A 24 5.07 -12.38 -6.97
CA ILE A 24 6.08 -11.33 -7.07
C ILE A 24 7.40 -12.07 -7.22
N PRO A 25 8.18 -11.90 -8.31
CA PRO A 25 9.39 -12.65 -8.51
C PRO A 25 10.35 -12.41 -7.36
N ALA A 26 10.84 -13.48 -6.78
CA ALA A 26 11.96 -13.49 -5.86
C ALA A 26 13.20 -13.01 -6.61
N VAL A 27 13.94 -12.10 -5.96
CA VAL A 27 15.38 -11.81 -6.08
C VAL A 27 15.98 -11.78 -7.50
N GLY A 28 16.45 -10.58 -7.91
CA GLY A 28 17.42 -10.42 -8.99
C GLY A 28 18.80 -10.96 -8.60
N PRO A 29 19.75 -11.10 -9.56
CA PRO A 29 20.96 -11.88 -9.43
C PRO A 29 21.90 -11.38 -8.35
N GLU A 30 22.61 -12.34 -7.74
CA GLU A 30 23.67 -12.17 -6.76
C GLU A 30 24.73 -11.16 -7.19
N TYR A 31 24.97 -10.16 -6.35
CA TYR A 31 26.09 -9.24 -6.48
C TYR A 31 27.22 -9.70 -5.55
N SER A 32 28.28 -10.28 -6.12
CA SER A 32 29.55 -10.56 -5.42
C SER A 32 30.37 -9.27 -5.27
N PRO A 33 30.90 -8.97 -4.08
CA PRO A 33 31.77 -7.82 -3.93
C PRO A 33 33.20 -8.19 -4.34
N HIS A 34 33.66 -7.70 -5.48
CA HIS A 34 35.10 -7.65 -5.77
C HIS A 34 35.69 -6.39 -5.16
N SER A 35 36.64 -6.61 -4.26
CA SER A 35 37.59 -5.65 -3.71
C SER A 35 38.46 -5.08 -4.81
N GLY A 36 38.45 -3.76 -4.98
CA GLY A 36 39.41 -3.04 -5.79
C GLY A 36 39.62 -1.65 -5.20
N ALA A 37 40.72 -1.47 -4.47
CA ALA A 37 41.22 -0.17 -4.02
C ALA A 37 41.67 0.67 -5.21
N ILE A 38 41.12 1.87 -5.36
CA ILE A 38 41.67 2.87 -6.28
C ILE A 38 42.17 4.05 -5.44
N SER A 39 43.49 4.16 -5.38
CA SER A 39 44.24 5.33 -4.90
C SER A 39 44.37 6.35 -6.02
N GLY A 40 44.14 7.63 -5.70
CA GLY A 40 44.55 8.75 -6.58
C GLY A 40 43.40 9.77 -6.80
N LEU A 41 43.28 10.74 -5.89
CA LEU A 41 42.58 11.99 -6.13
C LEU A 41 43.64 13.12 -6.26
N PRO A 42 43.53 14.02 -7.23
CA PRO A 42 44.33 15.23 -7.26
C PRO A 42 43.70 16.35 -6.43
N ASP A 43 44.59 17.14 -5.79
CA ASP A 43 44.23 18.30 -4.97
C ASP A 43 43.47 19.37 -5.76
N ILE A 44 42.37 19.88 -5.19
CA ILE A 44 41.63 21.03 -5.69
C ILE A 44 41.96 22.26 -4.83
N PRO A 45 42.32 23.42 -5.40
CA PRO A 45 42.68 24.60 -4.64
C PRO A 45 41.45 25.29 -4.02
N GLU A 46 41.64 25.80 -2.79
CA GLU A 46 40.70 26.62 -2.05
C GLU A 46 40.36 27.91 -2.80
N LEU A 47 39.06 28.11 -3.11
CA LEU A 47 38.51 29.39 -3.50
C LEU A 47 37.75 30.00 -2.33
N GLY A 48 38.13 31.24 -1.98
CA GLY A 48 37.69 31.99 -0.82
C GLY A 48 36.17 32.14 -0.73
N ALA A 49 35.70 32.14 0.52
CA ALA A 49 34.30 32.29 0.88
C ALA A 49 33.81 33.73 0.63
N PRO A 50 32.61 33.93 0.04
CA PRO A 50 31.88 35.19 0.13
C PRO A 50 31.14 35.27 1.47
N ALA A 51 31.03 36.51 1.99
CA ALA A 51 30.35 36.86 3.22
C ALA A 51 28.89 36.41 3.28
N PRO A 52 28.34 36.16 4.47
CA PRO A 52 26.96 35.68 4.61
C PRO A 52 25.97 36.80 4.30
N GLU A 53 25.15 36.63 3.25
CA GLU A 53 23.92 37.35 3.08
C GLU A 53 22.90 36.76 4.11
N GLU A 54 22.35 37.63 4.95
CA GLU A 54 21.25 37.31 5.86
C GLU A 54 20.03 36.86 5.02
N SER A 55 19.92 35.54 4.84
CA SER A 55 18.72 34.93 4.33
C SER A 55 17.66 34.95 5.42
N MET A 56 16.66 35.85 5.28
CA MET A 56 15.41 35.79 6.03
C MET A 56 14.85 34.37 5.90
N ALA A 57 14.87 33.64 7.00
CA ALA A 57 14.16 32.38 7.11
C ALA A 57 12.67 32.62 6.77
N PRO A 58 12.07 31.84 5.84
CA PRO A 58 10.63 31.94 5.64
C PRO A 58 9.95 31.57 6.94
N SER A 59 9.09 32.47 7.43
CA SER A 59 8.18 32.21 8.54
C SER A 59 7.49 30.87 8.32
N PRO A 60 7.21 30.06 9.37
CA PRO A 60 6.46 28.81 9.24
C PRO A 60 5.06 29.16 8.75
N SER A 61 4.88 29.13 7.43
CA SER A 61 3.60 29.37 6.79
C SER A 61 2.71 28.18 7.04
N ASN A 62 1.59 28.39 7.73
CA ASN A 62 0.33 27.65 7.67
C ASN A 62 0.43 26.24 7.06
N ALA A 63 0.97 25.29 7.80
CA ALA A 63 0.67 23.89 7.55
C ALA A 63 -0.86 23.78 7.70
N ARG A 64 -1.57 23.70 6.56
CA ARG A 64 -2.99 23.35 6.55
C ARG A 64 -3.08 22.08 7.40
N SER A 65 -3.82 22.13 8.50
CA SER A 65 -4.10 20.93 9.26
C SER A 65 -4.92 20.04 8.32
N ALA A 66 -4.24 19.13 7.61
CA ALA A 66 -4.90 18.19 6.74
C ALA A 66 -5.90 17.42 7.59
N GLU A 67 -7.15 17.37 7.15
CA GLU A 67 -8.21 16.63 7.82
C GLU A 67 -7.73 15.20 8.10
N ARG A 68 -7.71 14.81 9.37
CA ARG A 68 -7.36 13.46 9.79
C ARG A 68 -8.60 12.60 9.87
N HIS A 69 -8.53 11.42 9.28
CA HIS A 69 -9.59 10.43 9.37
C HIS A 69 -9.19 9.38 10.40
N GLN A 70 -10.09 9.07 11.32
CA GLN A 70 -9.88 7.98 12.27
C GLN A 70 -9.98 6.63 11.56
N ILE A 71 -9.02 5.75 11.79
CA ILE A 71 -9.05 4.38 11.29
C ILE A 71 -10.00 3.57 12.14
N ALA A 72 -11.15 3.18 11.61
CA ALA A 72 -12.13 2.34 12.30
C ALA A 72 -12.36 2.82 13.75
N ASP A 73 -12.24 1.93 14.72
CA ASP A 73 -12.34 2.18 16.17
C ASP A 73 -10.96 2.30 16.86
N THR A 74 -9.91 2.62 16.10
CA THR A 74 -8.57 2.89 16.62
C THR A 74 -8.42 4.37 17.03
N GLU A 75 -7.36 4.69 17.76
CA GLU A 75 -7.00 6.08 18.07
C GLU A 75 -6.14 6.73 16.96
N LEU A 76 -5.94 6.03 15.83
CA LEU A 76 -5.07 6.51 14.74
C LEU A 76 -5.81 7.51 13.87
N GLY A 77 -5.38 8.75 13.88
CA GLY A 77 -5.78 9.79 12.95
C GLY A 77 -4.83 9.83 11.75
N VAL A 78 -5.31 9.51 10.54
CA VAL A 78 -4.48 9.39 9.34
C VAL A 78 -4.89 10.36 8.24
N SER A 79 -3.92 10.70 7.38
CA SER A 79 -4.19 11.35 6.10
C SER A 79 -5.02 10.45 5.19
N SER A 80 -5.83 11.05 4.34
CA SER A 80 -6.76 10.34 3.45
C SER A 80 -6.09 9.54 2.31
N VAL A 81 -4.77 9.59 2.21
CA VAL A 81 -3.93 8.82 1.30
C VAL A 81 -2.72 8.31 2.09
N ALA A 82 -2.42 7.02 1.97
CA ALA A 82 -1.22 6.41 2.55
C ALA A 82 -0.09 6.36 1.50
N LEU A 83 1.13 6.72 1.92
CA LEU A 83 2.31 6.63 1.06
C LEU A 83 2.83 5.19 1.06
N GLY A 84 2.72 4.51 -0.09
CA GLY A 84 3.29 3.19 -0.32
C GLY A 84 4.75 3.27 -0.74
N THR A 85 5.62 2.51 -0.09
CA THR A 85 7.08 2.62 -0.23
C THR A 85 7.75 1.41 -0.89
N SER A 86 7.01 0.62 -1.65
CA SER A 86 7.52 -0.62 -2.29
C SER A 86 8.67 -0.40 -3.29
N VAL A 87 8.88 0.83 -3.74
CA VAL A 87 9.94 1.22 -4.66
C VAL A 87 11.19 1.79 -3.96
N PHE A 88 11.11 2.07 -2.65
CA PHE A 88 12.19 2.65 -1.86
C PHE A 88 13.32 1.65 -1.65
N GLY A 89 14.55 2.09 -1.90
CA GLY A 89 15.73 1.24 -1.80
C GLY A 89 15.86 0.21 -2.94
N TRP A 90 14.95 0.26 -3.92
CA TRP A 90 15.01 -0.54 -5.14
C TRP A 90 15.16 0.36 -6.38
N THR A 91 14.05 0.93 -6.90
CA THR A 91 14.08 1.86 -8.04
C THR A 91 14.19 3.32 -7.59
N LEU A 92 13.91 3.61 -6.33
CA LEU A 92 14.10 4.92 -5.70
C LEU A 92 15.28 4.85 -4.73
N GLY A 93 16.34 5.63 -5.02
CA GLY A 93 17.49 5.82 -4.13
C GLY A 93 17.16 6.69 -2.91
N ILE A 94 18.12 6.83 -2.02
CA ILE A 94 17.95 7.54 -0.74
C ILE A 94 17.52 9.00 -0.90
N GLU A 95 18.14 9.75 -1.80
CA GLU A 95 17.86 11.17 -2.02
C GLU A 95 16.41 11.40 -2.45
N MET A 96 15.97 10.66 -3.47
CA MET A 96 14.62 10.77 -4.00
C MET A 96 13.57 10.26 -2.98
N ALA A 97 13.89 9.20 -2.24
CA ALA A 97 13.00 8.70 -1.19
C ALA A 97 12.82 9.74 -0.06
N THR A 98 13.91 10.41 0.34
CA THR A 98 13.88 11.48 1.34
C THR A 98 13.08 12.69 0.84
N GLU A 99 13.26 13.09 -0.43
CA GLU A 99 12.46 14.15 -1.06
C GLU A 99 10.96 13.82 -1.06
N VAL A 100 10.59 12.60 -1.45
CA VAL A 100 9.19 12.14 -1.45
C VAL A 100 8.61 12.13 -0.03
N LEU A 101 9.35 11.64 0.96
CA LEU A 101 8.91 11.62 2.37
C LEU A 101 8.72 13.03 2.93
N GLY A 102 9.69 13.93 2.68
CA GLY A 102 9.60 15.34 3.06
C GLY A 102 8.40 16.03 2.43
N ARG A 103 8.23 15.86 1.11
CA ARG A 103 7.09 16.43 0.39
C ARG A 103 5.76 15.87 0.88
N TYR A 104 5.69 14.57 1.17
CA TYR A 104 4.48 13.96 1.73
C TYR A 104 4.08 14.58 3.06
N ARG A 105 5.05 14.80 3.96
CA ARG A 105 4.82 15.47 5.24
C ARG A 105 4.37 16.93 5.05
N GLU A 106 5.01 17.70 4.15
CA GLU A 106 4.62 19.08 3.83
C GLU A 106 3.18 19.19 3.33
N LEU A 107 2.72 18.20 2.54
CA LEU A 107 1.34 18.11 2.05
C LEU A 107 0.36 17.60 3.13
N GLY A 108 0.81 17.46 4.38
CA GLY A 108 0.00 16.99 5.48
C GLY A 108 -0.17 15.47 5.55
N GLY A 109 0.60 14.70 4.77
CA GLY A 109 0.61 13.24 4.86
C GLY A 109 1.26 12.75 6.16
N ASN A 110 0.71 11.69 6.75
CA ASN A 110 1.28 11.07 7.95
C ASN A 110 1.16 9.55 7.98
N PHE A 111 0.60 8.91 6.96
CA PHE A 111 0.39 7.47 6.96
C PHE A 111 1.33 6.80 5.97
N ILE A 112 2.38 6.17 6.48
CA ILE A 112 3.41 5.48 5.67
C ILE A 112 3.18 3.98 5.72
N ASP A 113 3.10 3.34 4.54
CA ASP A 113 2.94 1.90 4.37
C ASP A 113 4.18 1.27 3.73
N THR A 114 4.82 0.36 4.45
CA THR A 114 6.03 -0.36 4.04
C THR A 114 5.91 -1.87 4.29
N ALA A 115 6.99 -2.62 4.10
CA ALA A 115 7.10 -4.03 4.44
C ALA A 115 8.56 -4.43 4.69
N ASP A 116 8.75 -5.46 5.50
CA ASP A 116 10.04 -6.08 5.78
C ASP A 116 10.70 -6.69 4.53
N SER A 117 9.89 -7.08 3.54
CA SER A 117 10.33 -7.66 2.27
C SER A 117 10.68 -6.60 1.21
N TYR A 118 10.30 -5.30 1.38
CA TYR A 118 10.57 -4.29 0.38
C TYR A 118 12.06 -3.97 0.29
N ALA A 119 12.64 -4.29 -0.87
CA ALA A 119 14.08 -4.20 -1.11
C ALA A 119 14.91 -4.85 0.00
N SER A 120 14.44 -6.01 0.54
CA SER A 120 15.09 -6.75 1.64
C SER A 120 15.28 -5.89 2.90
N GLY A 121 14.28 -5.09 3.26
CA GLY A 121 14.27 -4.24 4.44
C GLY A 121 14.91 -2.84 4.23
N ARG A 122 15.45 -2.54 3.04
CA ARG A 122 16.03 -1.21 2.76
C ARG A 122 14.97 -0.11 2.81
N SER A 123 13.73 -0.39 2.40
CA SER A 123 12.63 0.56 2.50
C SER A 123 12.41 1.00 3.96
N GLU A 124 12.33 0.06 4.89
CA GLU A 124 12.19 0.36 6.33
C GLU A 124 13.41 1.13 6.87
N HIS A 125 14.62 0.78 6.43
CA HIS A 125 15.83 1.49 6.85
C HIS A 125 15.85 2.96 6.39
N LEU A 126 15.44 3.25 5.15
CA LEU A 126 15.32 4.61 4.63
C LEU A 126 14.30 5.43 5.43
N ILE A 127 13.12 4.86 5.67
CA ILE A 127 12.06 5.51 6.45
C ILE A 127 12.54 5.78 7.88
N GLY A 128 13.17 4.80 8.53
CA GLY A 128 13.68 4.94 9.89
C GLY A 128 14.79 6.00 10.01
N SER A 129 15.69 6.09 9.01
CA SER A 129 16.71 7.12 8.96
C SER A 129 16.09 8.51 8.81
N TRP A 130 15.17 8.68 7.86
CA TRP A 130 14.45 9.93 7.64
C TRP A 130 13.67 10.39 8.88
N MET A 131 12.87 9.50 9.49
CA MET A 131 12.10 9.84 10.70
C MET A 131 13.00 10.30 11.86
N ARG A 132 14.19 9.69 11.98
CA ARG A 132 15.17 10.07 13.01
C ARG A 132 15.78 11.43 12.72
N GLU A 133 16.20 11.70 11.49
CA GLU A 133 16.79 12.97 11.05
C GLU A 133 15.80 14.13 11.22
N GLU A 134 14.57 13.94 10.78
CA GLU A 134 13.48 14.92 10.88
C GLU A 134 12.82 14.98 12.26
N ARG A 135 13.14 14.06 13.17
CA ARG A 135 12.54 13.93 14.51
C ARG A 135 11.01 13.89 14.49
N CYS A 136 10.45 13.20 13.48
CA CYS A 136 9.01 13.22 13.19
C CYS A 136 8.27 11.90 13.48
N ARG A 137 8.91 10.94 14.21
CA ARG A 137 8.27 9.62 14.46
C ARG A 137 6.87 9.74 15.06
N ASP A 138 6.65 10.65 15.98
CA ASP A 138 5.37 10.82 16.67
C ASP A 138 4.29 11.50 15.83
N GLU A 139 4.69 12.14 14.74
CA GLU A 139 3.77 12.72 13.76
C GLU A 139 3.27 11.69 12.74
N MET A 140 4.00 10.56 12.59
CA MET A 140 3.76 9.54 11.57
C MET A 140 3.01 8.35 12.15
N VAL A 141 1.99 7.87 11.41
CA VAL A 141 1.40 6.55 11.56
C VAL A 141 2.13 5.59 10.63
N LEU A 142 2.76 4.58 11.21
CA LEU A 142 3.65 3.66 10.51
C LEU A 142 3.01 2.28 10.41
N SER A 143 2.73 1.85 9.17
CA SER A 143 2.34 0.48 8.84
C SER A 143 3.52 -0.27 8.22
N THR A 144 3.83 -1.45 8.74
CA THR A 144 4.76 -2.37 8.07
C THR A 144 4.18 -3.77 8.02
N LYS A 145 4.61 -4.54 7.00
CA LYS A 145 4.11 -5.89 6.75
C LYS A 145 5.19 -6.93 7.00
N ILE A 146 4.75 -8.09 7.47
CA ILE A 146 5.61 -9.28 7.72
C ILE A 146 5.03 -10.53 7.04
N GLY A 147 5.81 -11.59 6.99
CA GLY A 147 5.43 -12.92 6.52
C GLY A 147 5.89 -13.26 5.09
N ARG A 148 6.40 -12.29 4.32
CA ARG A 148 6.94 -12.49 2.97
C ARG A 148 8.44 -12.29 2.84
N ASN A 149 9.12 -11.87 3.89
CA ASN A 149 10.57 -11.73 3.87
C ASN A 149 11.21 -13.13 3.89
N PRO A 150 12.13 -13.47 2.97
CA PRO A 150 12.78 -14.78 2.94
C PRO A 150 13.47 -15.16 4.26
N ASP A 151 13.99 -14.19 5.01
CA ASP A 151 14.65 -14.43 6.30
C ASP A 151 13.66 -14.72 7.45
N PHE A 152 12.38 -14.33 7.27
CA PHE A 152 11.28 -14.41 8.25
C PHE A 152 9.98 -14.84 7.57
N GLN A 153 10.03 -15.85 6.70
CA GLN A 153 8.87 -16.31 5.95
C GLN A 153 7.81 -16.94 6.86
N GLY A 154 6.55 -16.72 6.50
CA GLY A 154 5.40 -17.30 7.19
C GLY A 154 4.96 -16.52 8.43
N LEU A 155 3.93 -17.04 9.09
CA LEU A 155 3.27 -16.40 10.24
C LEU A 155 3.36 -17.27 11.52
N GLY A 156 4.30 -18.18 11.62
CA GLY A 156 4.60 -18.91 12.87
C GLY A 156 5.12 -17.98 13.97
N ALA A 157 4.80 -18.25 15.23
CA ALA A 157 5.03 -17.37 16.37
C ALA A 157 6.47 -16.84 16.47
N ALA A 158 7.48 -17.73 16.40
CA ALA A 158 8.88 -17.33 16.47
C ALA A 158 9.32 -16.49 15.24
N GLY A 159 8.72 -16.73 14.07
CA GLY A 159 8.93 -15.94 12.85
C GLY A 159 8.43 -14.52 13.02
N ILE A 160 7.20 -14.37 13.49
CA ILE A 160 6.54 -13.07 13.76
C ILE A 160 7.39 -12.23 14.72
N GLU A 161 7.82 -12.81 15.85
CA GLU A 161 8.62 -12.09 16.84
C GLU A 161 9.95 -11.57 16.25
N ARG A 162 10.68 -12.44 15.52
CA ARG A 162 11.94 -12.06 14.88
C ARG A 162 11.72 -11.00 13.80
N ALA A 163 10.69 -11.12 12.95
CA ALA A 163 10.35 -10.16 11.92
C ALA A 163 10.04 -8.78 12.50
N VAL A 164 9.17 -8.70 13.52
CA VAL A 164 8.81 -7.45 14.19
C VAL A 164 10.01 -6.80 14.85
N ASN A 165 10.83 -7.56 15.60
CA ASN A 165 12.03 -7.01 16.22
C ASN A 165 13.06 -6.52 15.17
N ALA A 166 13.17 -7.20 14.02
CA ALA A 166 14.04 -6.77 12.92
C ALA A 166 13.49 -5.48 12.26
N SER A 167 12.18 -5.38 12.03
CA SER A 167 11.52 -4.18 11.50
C SER A 167 11.69 -2.99 12.43
N LEU A 168 11.49 -3.14 13.74
CA LEU A 168 11.72 -2.07 14.73
C LEU A 168 13.15 -1.53 14.68
N ARG A 169 14.15 -2.43 14.55
CA ARG A 169 15.56 -2.00 14.40
C ARG A 169 15.80 -1.21 13.12
N ARG A 170 15.28 -1.67 11.95
CA ARG A 170 15.44 -0.98 10.67
C ARG A 170 14.72 0.36 10.66
N LEU A 171 13.50 0.40 11.20
CA LEU A 171 12.68 1.61 11.33
C LEU A 171 13.16 2.55 12.46
N ARG A 172 14.12 2.12 13.29
CA ARG A 172 14.69 2.91 14.41
C ARG A 172 13.62 3.47 15.34
N THR A 173 12.65 2.64 15.69
CA THR A 173 11.51 2.98 16.55
C THR A 173 11.24 1.84 17.52
N ASP A 174 10.59 2.16 18.63
CA ASP A 174 10.15 1.20 19.65
C ASP A 174 8.78 0.59 19.37
N ARG A 175 8.00 1.17 18.44
CA ARG A 175 6.63 0.73 18.11
C ARG A 175 6.31 0.76 16.62
N ILE A 176 5.43 -0.14 16.22
CA ILE A 176 4.73 -0.17 14.93
C ILE A 176 3.27 0.19 15.21
N ASP A 177 2.72 1.19 14.47
CA ASP A 177 1.34 1.59 14.68
C ASP A 177 0.37 0.57 14.07
N VAL A 178 0.68 0.04 12.89
CA VAL A 178 -0.10 -1.02 12.25
C VAL A 178 0.82 -2.13 11.77
N LEU A 179 0.74 -3.30 12.40
CA LEU A 179 1.39 -4.51 11.88
C LEU A 179 0.45 -5.19 10.89
N THR A 180 0.92 -5.47 9.68
CA THR A 180 0.11 -6.13 8.65
C THR A 180 0.64 -7.53 8.36
N PHE A 181 -0.22 -8.54 8.42
CA PHE A 181 0.08 -9.83 7.81
C PHE A 181 0.02 -9.68 6.30
N HIS A 182 1.16 -9.78 5.61
CA HIS A 182 1.29 -9.46 4.18
C HIS A 182 0.51 -10.44 3.28
N VAL A 183 0.35 -11.65 3.75
CA VAL A 183 -0.42 -12.73 3.14
C VAL A 183 -0.87 -13.68 4.25
N ASP A 184 -1.98 -14.39 4.01
CA ASP A 184 -2.41 -15.50 4.85
C ASP A 184 -1.40 -16.64 4.80
N ASP A 185 -1.19 -17.31 5.92
CA ASP A 185 -0.37 -18.51 6.04
C ASP A 185 -1.25 -19.66 6.53
N ARG A 186 -1.63 -20.55 5.60
CA ARG A 186 -2.53 -21.67 5.91
C ARG A 186 -1.81 -22.89 6.49
N ASP A 187 -0.49 -22.86 6.50
CA ASP A 187 0.33 -23.91 7.12
C ASP A 187 0.51 -23.67 8.62
N VAL A 188 0.07 -22.50 9.12
CA VAL A 188 0.10 -22.11 10.53
C VAL A 188 -1.32 -21.85 11.03
N GLU A 189 -1.63 -22.38 12.22
CA GLU A 189 -2.90 -22.08 12.87
C GLU A 189 -3.00 -20.56 13.17
N LEU A 190 -4.10 -19.95 12.77
CA LEU A 190 -4.30 -18.51 12.92
C LEU A 190 -4.26 -18.07 14.40
N GLU A 191 -4.70 -18.94 15.30
CA GLU A 191 -4.64 -18.74 16.75
C GLU A 191 -3.18 -18.59 17.24
N GLU A 192 -2.23 -19.37 16.71
CA GLU A 192 -0.80 -19.23 17.02
C GLU A 192 -0.29 -17.86 16.60
N SER A 193 -0.57 -17.45 15.36
CA SER A 193 -0.15 -16.16 14.82
C SER A 193 -0.72 -14.99 15.63
N LEU A 194 -2.02 -15.03 15.96
CA LEU A 194 -2.68 -14.00 16.74
C LEU A 194 -2.17 -13.97 18.19
N SER A 195 -1.87 -15.10 18.79
CA SER A 195 -1.29 -15.17 20.16
C SER A 195 0.10 -14.55 20.21
N ALA A 196 0.92 -14.75 19.17
CA ALA A 196 2.22 -14.09 19.07
C ALA A 196 2.09 -12.56 18.94
N VAL A 197 1.13 -12.08 18.14
CA VAL A 197 0.87 -10.65 18.03
C VAL A 197 0.33 -10.07 19.34
N ASP A 198 -0.53 -10.78 20.07
CA ASP A 198 -1.03 -10.37 21.37
C ASP A 198 0.10 -10.12 22.38
N ALA A 199 1.10 -10.97 22.41
CA ALA A 199 2.29 -10.78 23.23
C ALA A 199 3.07 -9.51 22.85
N LEU A 200 3.20 -9.22 21.53
CA LEU A 200 3.84 -8.02 21.02
C LEU A 200 3.03 -6.75 21.30
N MET A 201 1.71 -6.82 21.27
CA MET A 201 0.82 -5.72 21.63
C MET A 201 0.90 -5.41 23.12
N ARG A 202 0.88 -6.43 23.97
CA ARG A 202 1.09 -6.25 25.44
C ARG A 202 2.47 -5.70 25.77
N ALA A 203 3.49 -5.99 24.97
CA ALA A 203 4.83 -5.42 25.11
C ALA A 203 4.94 -3.98 24.55
N GLY A 204 3.87 -3.40 24.01
CA GLY A 204 3.85 -2.06 23.41
C GLY A 204 4.55 -1.95 22.06
N LYS A 205 5.01 -3.05 21.46
CA LYS A 205 5.73 -3.06 20.17
C LYS A 205 4.81 -2.90 18.97
N VAL A 206 3.54 -3.31 19.08
CA VAL A 206 2.50 -3.24 18.05
C VAL A 206 1.25 -2.63 18.64
N ARG A 207 0.63 -1.65 17.95
CA ARG A 207 -0.60 -1.04 18.43
C ARG A 207 -1.85 -1.68 17.84
N TYR A 208 -1.87 -1.88 16.54
CA TYR A 208 -3.01 -2.42 15.80
C TYR A 208 -2.57 -3.46 14.76
N LEU A 209 -3.48 -4.35 14.41
CA LEU A 209 -3.23 -5.44 13.47
C LEU A 209 -4.07 -5.25 12.19
N ALA A 210 -3.46 -5.55 11.03
CA ALA A 210 -4.11 -5.53 9.73
C ALA A 210 -3.91 -6.86 8.99
N ALA A 211 -4.88 -7.22 8.16
CA ALA A 211 -4.78 -8.33 7.22
C ALA A 211 -4.54 -7.82 5.79
N SER A 212 -3.69 -8.49 5.02
CA SER A 212 -3.54 -8.27 3.59
C SER A 212 -3.61 -9.59 2.85
N ASN A 213 -4.33 -9.63 1.73
CA ASN A 213 -4.52 -10.85 0.93
C ASN A 213 -5.16 -12.01 1.72
N PHE A 214 -6.09 -11.70 2.60
CA PHE A 214 -6.91 -12.66 3.33
C PHE A 214 -8.24 -12.86 2.63
N SER A 215 -8.73 -14.10 2.62
CA SER A 215 -10.08 -14.42 2.15
C SER A 215 -11.16 -14.00 3.16
N ALA A 216 -12.41 -13.92 2.71
CA ALA A 216 -13.54 -13.65 3.58
C ALA A 216 -13.65 -14.68 4.72
N ASP A 217 -13.47 -15.97 4.43
CA ASP A 217 -13.51 -17.05 5.41
C ASP A 217 -12.44 -16.89 6.50
N ARG A 218 -11.21 -16.54 6.11
CA ARG A 218 -10.14 -16.33 7.09
C ARG A 218 -10.39 -15.12 7.98
N LEU A 219 -11.01 -14.07 7.44
CA LEU A 219 -11.43 -12.92 8.27
C LEU A 219 -12.56 -13.29 9.24
N LEU A 220 -13.48 -14.18 8.84
CA LEU A 220 -14.51 -14.71 9.75
C LEU A 220 -13.90 -15.56 10.86
N GLU A 221 -12.98 -16.45 10.54
CA GLU A 221 -12.21 -17.24 11.52
C GLU A 221 -11.47 -16.33 12.52
N ALA A 222 -10.74 -15.32 12.02
CA ALA A 222 -10.07 -14.32 12.86
C ALA A 222 -11.06 -13.61 13.80
N ARG A 223 -12.28 -13.32 13.33
CA ARG A 223 -13.31 -12.69 14.15
C ARG A 223 -13.79 -13.57 15.30
N VAL A 224 -13.91 -14.87 15.07
CA VAL A 224 -14.24 -15.85 16.11
C VAL A 224 -13.14 -15.90 17.16
N LEU A 225 -11.86 -15.96 16.73
CA LEU A 225 -10.72 -15.96 17.64
C LEU A 225 -10.63 -14.64 18.45
N ALA A 226 -10.92 -13.51 17.83
CA ALA A 226 -10.98 -12.22 18.51
C ALA A 226 -12.12 -12.14 19.54
N ALA A 227 -13.26 -12.78 19.30
CA ALA A 227 -14.34 -12.88 20.29
C ALA A 227 -13.93 -13.72 21.53
N ASN A 228 -12.93 -14.56 21.40
CA ASN A 228 -12.33 -15.35 22.48
C ASN A 228 -11.13 -14.67 23.15
N GLY A 229 -10.90 -13.37 22.87
CA GLY A 229 -9.90 -12.54 23.57
C GLY A 229 -8.56 -12.34 22.85
N LEU A 230 -8.40 -12.87 21.61
CA LEU A 230 -7.22 -12.61 20.80
C LEU A 230 -7.33 -11.26 20.05
N PRO A 231 -6.20 -10.71 19.55
CA PRO A 231 -6.21 -9.48 18.76
C PRO A 231 -7.11 -9.59 17.54
N ARG A 232 -7.88 -8.54 17.28
CA ARG A 232 -8.70 -8.44 16.06
C ARG A 232 -7.95 -7.67 14.98
N PHE A 233 -8.27 -7.94 13.74
CA PHE A 233 -7.91 -7.04 12.66
C PHE A 233 -8.74 -5.76 12.75
N SER A 234 -8.08 -4.61 12.60
CA SER A 234 -8.72 -3.28 12.50
C SER A 234 -8.75 -2.79 11.06
N LEU A 235 -7.82 -3.29 10.21
CA LEU A 235 -7.69 -2.88 8.81
C LEU A 235 -7.61 -4.10 7.89
N LEU A 236 -8.06 -3.88 6.65
CA LEU A 236 -7.91 -4.81 5.53
C LEU A 236 -7.19 -4.10 4.39
N GLN A 237 -6.01 -4.58 4.01
CA GLN A 237 -5.32 -4.09 2.82
C GLN A 237 -5.58 -5.05 1.65
N THR A 238 -6.20 -4.57 0.56
CA THR A 238 -6.66 -5.39 -0.55
C THR A 238 -6.42 -4.74 -1.91
N HIS A 239 -6.32 -5.55 -2.97
CA HIS A 239 -6.25 -5.04 -4.33
C HIS A 239 -7.60 -4.44 -4.72
N TYR A 240 -7.65 -3.12 -4.85
CA TYR A 240 -8.87 -2.42 -5.23
C TYR A 240 -8.58 -1.14 -6.01
N SER A 241 -9.17 -1.02 -7.18
CA SER A 241 -9.06 0.14 -8.07
C SER A 241 -10.25 0.19 -9.03
N LEU A 242 -10.38 1.25 -9.83
CA LEU A 242 -11.35 1.35 -10.92
C LEU A 242 -11.32 0.15 -11.89
N LEU A 243 -10.17 -0.49 -12.08
CA LEU A 243 -9.99 -1.61 -13.00
C LEU A 243 -9.97 -2.99 -12.31
N HIS A 244 -9.91 -3.02 -10.98
CA HIS A 244 -9.90 -4.25 -10.18
C HIS A 244 -10.92 -4.13 -9.04
N ARG A 245 -12.17 -4.49 -9.32
CA ARG A 245 -13.31 -4.29 -8.40
C ARG A 245 -13.89 -5.60 -7.87
N ALA A 246 -14.00 -6.60 -8.75
CA ALA A 246 -14.81 -7.78 -8.49
C ALA A 246 -14.37 -8.56 -7.25
N GLU A 247 -13.07 -8.70 -7.03
CA GLU A 247 -12.51 -9.45 -5.90
C GLU A 247 -12.90 -8.81 -4.56
N TYR A 248 -12.74 -7.50 -4.44
CA TYR A 248 -13.10 -6.80 -3.20
C TYR A 248 -14.62 -6.60 -3.06
N GLU A 249 -15.32 -6.16 -4.12
CA GLU A 249 -16.75 -5.81 -4.07
C GLU A 249 -17.69 -7.03 -3.95
N SER A 250 -17.16 -8.24 -3.81
CA SER A 250 -17.87 -9.49 -3.55
C SER A 250 -18.06 -9.71 -2.03
N GLU A 251 -17.90 -10.95 -1.59
CA GLU A 251 -18.04 -11.36 -0.17
C GLU A 251 -17.08 -10.61 0.75
N LEU A 252 -15.87 -10.28 0.25
CA LEU A 252 -14.84 -9.62 1.05
C LEU A 252 -15.31 -8.24 1.56
N ALA A 253 -15.99 -7.46 0.72
CA ALA A 253 -16.56 -6.17 1.14
C ALA A 253 -17.67 -6.31 2.16
N LEU A 254 -18.49 -7.38 2.07
CA LEU A 254 -19.55 -7.65 3.04
C LEU A 254 -18.96 -7.99 4.41
N VAL A 255 -17.96 -8.87 4.44
CA VAL A 255 -17.26 -9.25 5.68
C VAL A 255 -16.50 -8.06 6.28
N ALA A 256 -15.75 -7.31 5.47
CA ALA A 256 -15.06 -6.13 5.94
C ALA A 256 -15.98 -5.10 6.58
N ARG A 257 -17.14 -4.83 5.95
CA ARG A 257 -18.17 -3.93 6.49
C ARG A 257 -18.78 -4.46 7.77
N ALA A 258 -19.17 -5.75 7.80
CA ALA A 258 -19.79 -6.37 8.97
C ALA A 258 -18.87 -6.37 10.19
N GLN A 259 -17.56 -6.45 9.98
CA GLN A 259 -16.56 -6.43 11.04
C GLN A 259 -16.04 -5.02 11.37
N GLY A 260 -16.48 -3.98 10.64
CA GLY A 260 -16.00 -2.61 10.82
C GLY A 260 -14.52 -2.42 10.45
N LEU A 261 -14.00 -3.21 9.49
CA LEU A 261 -12.63 -3.07 9.03
C LEU A 261 -12.46 -1.81 8.16
N ALA A 262 -11.44 -1.01 8.46
CA ALA A 262 -11.01 0.06 7.58
C ALA A 262 -10.24 -0.51 6.40
N VAL A 263 -10.57 -0.10 5.17
CA VAL A 263 -9.98 -0.68 3.97
C VAL A 263 -8.90 0.22 3.38
N MET A 264 -7.75 -0.39 3.08
CA MET A 264 -6.58 0.24 2.45
C MET A 264 -6.36 -0.37 1.06
N PRO A 265 -6.91 0.20 -0.01
CA PRO A 265 -6.67 -0.26 -1.37
C PRO A 265 -5.20 -0.13 -1.77
N TYR A 266 -4.54 -1.23 -2.20
CA TYR A 266 -3.27 -1.15 -2.90
C TYR A 266 -3.46 -1.30 -4.42
N PHE A 267 -2.45 -0.95 -5.23
CA PHE A 267 -2.56 -0.78 -6.68
C PHE A 267 -3.69 0.18 -7.10
N ALA A 268 -3.94 1.18 -6.29
CA ALA A 268 -4.99 2.18 -6.48
C ALA A 268 -4.97 2.85 -7.87
N LEU A 269 -3.78 2.99 -8.47
CA LEU A 269 -3.57 3.52 -9.83
C LEU A 269 -3.35 2.44 -10.89
N ALA A 270 -3.71 1.17 -10.63
CA ALA A 270 -3.51 0.04 -11.56
C ALA A 270 -2.08 0.00 -12.14
N ASN A 271 -1.05 -0.05 -11.26
CA ASN A 271 0.37 0.02 -11.59
C ASN A 271 0.79 1.32 -12.33
N GLY A 272 0.00 2.38 -12.29
CA GLY A 272 0.23 3.66 -12.94
C GLY A 272 -0.59 3.85 -14.24
N PHE A 273 -1.35 2.85 -14.70
CA PHE A 273 -2.21 2.98 -15.87
C PHE A 273 -3.25 4.11 -15.70
N LEU A 274 -3.88 4.20 -14.54
CA LEU A 274 -4.89 5.22 -14.21
C LEU A 274 -4.31 6.63 -13.99
N ALA A 275 -2.98 6.76 -13.99
CA ALA A 275 -2.35 8.09 -14.05
C ALA A 275 -2.29 8.65 -15.48
N GLY A 276 -2.69 7.88 -16.51
CA GLY A 276 -2.87 8.36 -17.87
C GLY A 276 -1.63 8.38 -18.77
N GLY A 277 -0.45 8.02 -18.24
CA GLY A 277 0.80 8.03 -19.02
C GLY A 277 0.93 6.92 -20.07
N TYR A 278 0.05 5.92 -20.04
CA TYR A 278 0.12 4.73 -20.89
C TYR A 278 -1.10 4.65 -21.79
N ARG A 279 -1.01 5.21 -23.02
CA ARG A 279 -2.11 5.25 -24.00
C ARG A 279 -1.93 4.24 -25.13
N SER A 280 -0.72 3.70 -25.30
CA SER A 280 -0.40 2.73 -26.33
C SER A 280 0.66 1.74 -25.84
N ARG A 281 0.83 0.62 -26.55
CA ARG A 281 1.88 -0.36 -26.23
C ARG A 281 3.29 0.22 -26.38
N ALA A 282 3.48 1.21 -27.26
CA ALA A 282 4.76 1.88 -27.46
C ALA A 282 5.25 2.68 -26.24
N SER A 283 4.34 3.09 -25.36
CA SER A 283 4.69 3.81 -24.12
C SER A 283 5.10 2.88 -22.96
N ILE A 284 5.07 1.56 -23.15
CA ILE A 284 5.36 0.58 -22.10
C ILE A 284 6.81 0.14 -22.18
N VAL A 285 7.55 0.34 -21.09
CA VAL A 285 8.90 -0.24 -20.93
C VAL A 285 8.77 -1.73 -20.61
N PRO A 286 9.50 -2.64 -21.31
CA PRO A 286 9.48 -4.07 -21.03
C PRO A 286 9.91 -4.37 -19.59
N SER A 287 8.97 -4.83 -18.77
CA SER A 287 9.18 -5.17 -17.35
C SER A 287 7.94 -5.90 -16.82
N THR A 288 8.04 -6.54 -15.66
CA THR A 288 6.86 -7.13 -14.99
C THR A 288 5.76 -6.09 -14.75
N ARG A 289 6.11 -4.87 -14.37
CA ARG A 289 5.17 -3.75 -14.25
C ARG A 289 4.56 -3.39 -15.60
N GLY A 290 5.38 -3.35 -16.66
CA GLY A 290 4.93 -3.07 -18.04
C GLY A 290 3.93 -4.10 -18.54
N LEU A 291 4.12 -5.39 -18.25
CA LEU A 291 3.16 -6.44 -18.61
C LEU A 291 1.80 -6.21 -17.93
N ARG A 292 1.78 -5.88 -16.63
CA ARG A 292 0.54 -5.58 -15.90
C ARG A 292 -0.17 -4.34 -16.46
N ILE A 293 0.57 -3.28 -16.79
CA ILE A 293 0.02 -2.08 -17.44
C ILE A 293 -0.56 -2.47 -18.81
N GLY A 294 0.15 -3.29 -19.59
CA GLY A 294 -0.27 -3.74 -20.93
C GLY A 294 -1.59 -4.50 -20.91
N ALA A 295 -1.90 -5.23 -19.85
CA ALA A 295 -3.17 -5.93 -19.69
C ALA A 295 -4.38 -4.98 -19.65
N HIS A 296 -4.18 -3.72 -19.25
CA HIS A 296 -5.22 -2.69 -19.22
C HIS A 296 -5.37 -1.93 -20.55
N LEU A 297 -4.47 -2.11 -21.54
CA LEU A 297 -4.60 -1.54 -22.88
C LEU A 297 -5.60 -2.32 -23.72
N ASN A 298 -6.85 -2.23 -23.35
CA ASN A 298 -8.00 -2.88 -23.97
C ASN A 298 -9.20 -1.91 -24.04
N ARG A 299 -10.32 -2.34 -24.62
CA ARG A 299 -11.53 -1.51 -24.75
C ARG A 299 -12.06 -0.97 -23.41
N ARG A 300 -12.01 -1.79 -22.36
CA ARG A 300 -12.43 -1.38 -21.00
C ARG A 300 -11.50 -0.29 -20.45
N GLY A 301 -10.20 -0.48 -20.50
CA GLY A 301 -9.22 0.51 -20.06
C GLY A 301 -9.33 1.83 -20.81
N ALA A 302 -9.50 1.79 -22.14
CA ALA A 302 -9.69 2.98 -22.95
C ALA A 302 -10.97 3.73 -22.57
N ARG A 303 -12.09 3.02 -22.36
CA ARG A 303 -13.36 3.63 -21.90
C ARG A 303 -13.21 4.30 -20.55
N VAL A 304 -12.55 3.65 -19.58
CA VAL A 304 -12.30 4.22 -18.25
C VAL A 304 -11.46 5.49 -18.35
N LEU A 305 -10.36 5.46 -19.12
CA LEU A 305 -9.52 6.63 -19.30
C LEU A 305 -10.25 7.78 -19.99
N SER A 306 -11.13 7.50 -20.97
CA SER A 306 -11.93 8.53 -21.65
C SER A 306 -12.87 9.27 -20.70
N VAL A 307 -13.54 8.54 -19.77
CA VAL A 307 -14.38 9.17 -18.75
C VAL A 307 -13.53 9.98 -17.77
N MET A 308 -12.39 9.42 -17.34
CA MET A 308 -11.46 10.14 -16.46
C MET A 308 -10.91 11.41 -17.12
N ASP A 309 -10.56 11.37 -18.42
CA ASP A 309 -10.08 12.55 -19.17
C ASP A 309 -11.12 13.67 -19.20
N ARG A 310 -12.39 13.32 -19.44
CA ARG A 310 -13.49 14.30 -19.40
C ARG A 310 -13.58 14.95 -18.03
N ILE A 311 -13.68 14.15 -16.96
CA ILE A 311 -13.80 14.67 -15.58
C ILE A 311 -12.57 15.51 -15.23
N ALA A 312 -11.36 15.02 -15.55
CA ALA A 312 -10.12 15.73 -15.29
C ALA A 312 -10.07 17.09 -16.00
N GLY A 313 -10.57 17.15 -17.25
CA GLY A 313 -10.69 18.39 -18.02
C GLY A 313 -11.71 19.37 -17.41
N ASP A 314 -12.88 18.87 -16.99
CA ASP A 314 -13.95 19.71 -16.40
C ASP A 314 -13.48 20.39 -15.09
N PHE A 315 -12.62 19.74 -14.31
CA PHE A 315 -12.14 20.24 -13.03
C PHE A 315 -10.67 20.70 -13.04
N ASN A 316 -9.97 20.59 -14.16
CA ASN A 316 -8.55 20.91 -14.31
C ASN A 316 -7.67 20.18 -13.26
N VAL A 317 -7.86 18.87 -13.10
CA VAL A 317 -7.12 18.01 -12.19
C VAL A 317 -6.44 16.85 -12.94
N GLN A 318 -5.47 16.19 -12.29
CA GLN A 318 -4.80 15.03 -12.88
C GLN A 318 -5.67 13.75 -12.79
N LEU A 319 -5.47 12.80 -13.72
CA LEU A 319 -6.20 11.53 -13.70
C LEU A 319 -5.96 10.74 -12.39
N ALA A 320 -4.75 10.81 -11.84
CA ALA A 320 -4.45 10.18 -10.55
C ALA A 320 -5.36 10.71 -9.44
N THR A 321 -5.64 12.01 -9.44
CA THR A 321 -6.58 12.64 -8.49
C THR A 321 -7.97 12.02 -8.59
N ILE A 322 -8.48 11.82 -9.82
CA ILE A 322 -9.79 11.19 -10.06
C ILE A 322 -9.83 9.75 -9.53
N ALA A 323 -8.81 8.94 -9.87
CA ALA A 323 -8.76 7.53 -9.45
C ALA A 323 -8.74 7.38 -7.92
N ILE A 324 -7.97 8.21 -7.24
CA ILE A 324 -7.88 8.19 -5.77
C ILE A 324 -9.16 8.75 -5.14
N ALA A 325 -9.74 9.82 -5.68
CA ALA A 325 -11.00 10.39 -5.20
C ALA A 325 -12.16 9.39 -5.32
N TRP A 326 -12.19 8.58 -6.40
CA TRP A 326 -13.18 7.51 -6.55
C TRP A 326 -13.07 6.46 -5.43
N LEU A 327 -11.85 6.03 -5.08
CA LEU A 327 -11.64 5.10 -3.96
C LEU A 327 -12.06 5.73 -2.62
N ARG A 328 -11.67 6.98 -2.38
CA ARG A 328 -12.00 7.71 -1.16
C ARG A 328 -13.51 7.95 -0.98
N ALA A 329 -14.28 7.94 -2.06
CA ALA A 329 -15.74 8.05 -2.00
C ALA A 329 -16.43 6.75 -1.53
N LYS A 330 -15.70 5.62 -1.41
CA LYS A 330 -16.22 4.35 -0.90
C LYS A 330 -16.17 4.36 0.64
N SER A 331 -17.29 4.14 1.29
CA SER A 331 -17.45 4.33 2.75
C SER A 331 -16.53 3.49 3.65
N SER A 332 -16.06 2.33 3.17
CA SER A 332 -15.14 1.47 3.90
C SER A 332 -13.66 1.86 3.71
N VAL A 333 -13.35 2.67 2.69
CA VAL A 333 -11.96 3.05 2.37
C VAL A 333 -11.49 4.17 3.29
N CYS A 334 -10.46 3.89 4.09
CA CYS A 334 -9.83 4.89 4.96
C CYS A 334 -8.70 5.64 4.25
N ALA A 335 -7.80 4.93 3.57
CA ALA A 335 -6.68 5.54 2.86
C ALA A 335 -6.18 4.60 1.73
N PRO A 336 -6.34 4.96 0.45
CA PRO A 336 -5.66 4.27 -0.63
C PRO A 336 -4.14 4.35 -0.47
N VAL A 337 -3.45 3.22 -0.66
CA VAL A 337 -1.98 3.14 -0.62
C VAL A 337 -1.43 3.43 -2.01
N VAL A 338 -0.67 4.51 -2.14
CA VAL A 338 -0.13 4.95 -3.42
C VAL A 338 1.38 5.09 -3.37
N GLY A 339 2.07 4.30 -4.21
CA GLY A 339 3.50 4.46 -4.45
C GLY A 339 3.75 5.49 -5.54
N VAL A 340 4.70 6.37 -5.32
CA VAL A 340 5.16 7.38 -6.29
C VAL A 340 6.66 7.26 -6.50
N SER A 341 7.14 7.79 -7.62
CA SER A 341 8.56 7.81 -7.97
C SER A 341 9.15 9.23 -8.03
N SER A 342 8.36 10.26 -7.73
CA SER A 342 8.80 11.66 -7.63
C SER A 342 7.84 12.48 -6.78
N ALA A 343 8.32 13.61 -6.23
CA ALA A 343 7.50 14.58 -5.52
C ALA A 343 6.35 15.15 -6.38
N ALA A 344 6.59 15.39 -7.66
CA ALA A 344 5.56 15.89 -8.59
C ALA A 344 4.36 14.92 -8.76
N GLN A 345 4.62 13.61 -8.78
CA GLN A 345 3.53 12.62 -8.80
C GLN A 345 2.74 12.63 -7.50
N LEU A 346 3.39 12.90 -6.38
CA LEU A 346 2.76 12.96 -5.08
C LEU A 346 1.77 14.11 -4.98
N ASP A 347 2.09 15.29 -5.53
CA ASP A 347 1.18 16.44 -5.54
C ASP A 347 -0.18 16.10 -6.19
N ALA A 348 -0.16 15.39 -7.32
CA ALA A 348 -1.38 14.93 -8.01
C ALA A 348 -2.20 13.93 -7.18
N VAL A 349 -1.52 13.05 -6.44
CA VAL A 349 -2.15 12.05 -5.57
C VAL A 349 -2.77 12.72 -4.34
N MET A 350 -2.02 13.61 -3.69
CA MET A 350 -2.46 14.32 -2.48
C MET A 350 -3.56 15.35 -2.75
N ALA A 351 -3.66 15.90 -3.97
CA ALA A 351 -4.78 16.75 -4.37
C ALA A 351 -6.14 16.03 -4.25
N ALA A 352 -6.17 14.69 -4.29
CA ALA A 352 -7.38 13.92 -4.04
C ALA A 352 -7.92 14.07 -2.61
N SER A 353 -7.15 14.57 -1.66
CA SER A 353 -7.58 14.79 -0.28
C SER A 353 -8.73 15.81 -0.20
N ASP A 354 -8.66 16.87 -0.99
CA ASP A 354 -9.64 17.95 -1.01
C ASP A 354 -10.65 17.82 -2.16
N PHE A 355 -10.36 16.96 -3.14
CA PHE A 355 -11.21 16.78 -4.31
C PHE A 355 -12.37 15.81 -4.04
N ARG A 356 -13.57 16.18 -4.51
CA ARG A 356 -14.78 15.36 -4.40
C ARG A 356 -15.42 15.19 -5.76
N LEU A 357 -15.65 13.94 -6.15
CA LEU A 357 -16.43 13.60 -7.33
C LEU A 357 -17.93 13.85 -7.08
N SER A 358 -18.62 14.36 -8.08
CA SER A 358 -20.07 14.46 -8.05
C SER A 358 -20.72 13.08 -8.10
N ARG A 359 -21.99 12.96 -7.72
CA ARG A 359 -22.74 11.71 -7.83
C ARG A 359 -22.84 11.21 -9.28
N SER A 360 -22.97 12.14 -10.24
CA SER A 360 -22.98 11.81 -11.67
C SER A 360 -21.66 11.23 -12.15
N ASP A 361 -20.53 11.83 -11.74
CA ASP A 361 -19.19 11.34 -12.10
C ASP A 361 -18.93 9.96 -11.51
N MET A 362 -19.33 9.72 -10.25
CA MET A 362 -19.22 8.40 -9.62
C MET A 362 -20.01 7.34 -10.40
N ILE A 363 -21.25 7.64 -10.81
CA ILE A 363 -22.08 6.71 -11.59
C ILE A 363 -21.45 6.44 -12.97
N GLU A 364 -20.92 7.45 -13.62
CA GLU A 364 -20.28 7.31 -14.94
C GLU A 364 -19.01 6.45 -14.86
N LEU A 365 -18.14 6.72 -13.86
CA LEU A 365 -16.97 5.88 -13.59
C LEU A 365 -17.35 4.44 -13.27
N ASP A 366 -18.37 4.22 -12.42
CA ASP A 366 -18.85 2.89 -12.07
C ASP A 366 -19.38 2.13 -13.31
N ARG A 367 -20.09 2.81 -14.23
CA ARG A 367 -20.55 2.22 -15.50
C ARG A 367 -19.40 1.93 -16.46
N ALA A 368 -18.42 2.83 -16.56
CA ALA A 368 -17.25 2.64 -17.42
C ALA A 368 -16.41 1.42 -17.00
N THR A 369 -16.41 1.11 -15.71
CA THR A 369 -15.64 0.01 -15.12
C THR A 369 -16.41 -1.31 -15.05
N ALA A 370 -17.72 -1.34 -15.30
CA ALA A 370 -18.52 -2.56 -15.31
C ALA A 370 -17.93 -3.57 -16.30
N ALA A 371 -17.91 -4.85 -15.91
CA ALA A 371 -17.63 -5.94 -16.84
C ALA A 371 -18.73 -5.98 -17.90
N ASN A 372 -18.32 -6.17 -19.14
CA ASN A 372 -19.29 -6.41 -20.23
C ASN A 372 -19.89 -7.80 -20.09
#